data_24153045e6cd0fcacb1f5d8c60634afc
#
_entry.id   24153045e6cd0fcacb1f5d8c60634afc
#
_cell.length_a   1.000
_cell.length_b   1.000
_cell.length_c   1.000
_cell.angle_alpha   90.00
_cell.angle_beta   90.00
_cell.angle_gamma   90.00
#
_symmetry.space_group_name_H-M   'P 1'
#
loop_
_entity.id
_entity.type
_entity.pdbx_description
1 polymer ?
#
loop_
_entity_poly.entity_id
_entity_poly.type
_entity_poly.pdbx_seq_one_letter_code
_entity_poly.pdbx_strand_id
1 'polypeptide(L)'
;CKDHGLTVELSAEDASRTSIDFLKTVYVNAIEHGADRVCLCDTVGILTPESSFEMFKQLKEDIDVPISCHCHNDFGLAVANTFAALKGGASEFHSTINGIGERAGNTSFEECVVGNRY
;
A
#
# COMPACT_ATOMS: atom_id res chain seq x y z
N CYS A 1 -17.95 0.92 12.43
CA CYS A 1 -16.65 1.40 12.98
C CYS A 1 -16.73 2.90 13.32
N LYS A 2 -17.09 3.76 12.36
CA LYS A 2 -17.11 5.23 12.56
C LYS A 2 -18.01 5.67 13.72
N ASP A 3 -19.16 5.05 13.90
CA ASP A 3 -20.10 5.34 15.02
C ASP A 3 -19.46 5.09 16.41
N HIS A 4 -18.37 4.38 16.47
CA HIS A 4 -17.58 4.12 17.69
C HIS A 4 -16.33 5.00 17.78
N GLY A 5 -16.17 6.01 16.93
CA GLY A 5 -15.03 6.94 16.94
C GLY A 5 -13.71 6.33 16.48
N LEU A 6 -13.74 5.21 15.73
CA LEU A 6 -12.53 4.55 15.25
C LEU A 6 -12.01 5.18 13.95
N THR A 7 -10.69 5.22 13.82
CA THR A 7 -10.04 5.47 12.53
C THR A 7 -10.17 4.21 11.67
N VAL A 8 -10.61 4.38 10.44
CA VAL A 8 -10.94 3.27 9.54
C VAL A 8 -10.04 3.31 8.31
N GLU A 9 -9.33 2.21 8.05
CA GLU A 9 -8.62 1.98 6.80
C GLU A 9 -9.39 0.95 5.96
N LEU A 10 -9.59 1.23 4.67
CA LEU A 10 -10.01 0.24 3.70
C LEU A 10 -8.79 -0.34 3.00
N SER A 11 -8.52 -1.63 3.22
CA SER A 11 -7.46 -2.38 2.53
C SER A 11 -8.05 -3.15 1.35
N ALA A 12 -7.57 -2.85 0.14
CA ALA A 12 -7.95 -3.59 -1.06
C ALA A 12 -6.99 -4.76 -1.27
N GLU A 13 -7.45 -5.97 -0.95
CA GLU A 13 -6.70 -7.18 -1.26
C GLU A 13 -6.62 -7.40 -2.77
N ASP A 14 -5.50 -7.97 -3.22
CA ASP A 14 -5.20 -8.26 -4.62
C ASP A 14 -5.26 -7.04 -5.54
N ALA A 15 -4.95 -5.88 -4.98
CA ALA A 15 -4.98 -4.61 -5.70
C ALA A 15 -3.97 -4.57 -6.85
N SER A 16 -2.83 -5.25 -6.71
CA SER A 16 -1.79 -5.31 -7.76
C SER A 16 -2.25 -5.97 -9.07
N ARG A 17 -3.32 -6.78 -9.03
CA ARG A 17 -3.93 -7.42 -10.20
C ARG A 17 -5.29 -6.81 -10.60
N THR A 18 -5.68 -5.75 -9.93
CA THR A 18 -6.95 -5.05 -10.18
C THR A 18 -6.70 -3.82 -11.05
N SER A 19 -7.65 -3.50 -11.94
CA SER A 19 -7.52 -2.29 -12.75
C SER A 19 -7.53 -1.03 -11.89
N ILE A 20 -6.72 -0.06 -12.24
CA ILE A 20 -6.58 1.17 -11.47
C ILE A 20 -7.89 1.96 -11.38
N ASP A 21 -8.68 1.99 -12.46
CA ASP A 21 -9.96 2.70 -12.48
C ASP A 21 -10.98 2.09 -11.51
N PHE A 22 -10.99 0.75 -11.39
CA PHE A 22 -11.83 0.08 -10.42
C PHE A 22 -11.37 0.34 -8.99
N LEU A 23 -10.07 0.30 -8.72
CA LEU A 23 -9.51 0.65 -7.40
C LEU A 23 -9.86 2.08 -7.01
N LYS A 24 -9.71 3.06 -7.91
CA LYS A 24 -10.12 4.45 -7.68
C LYS A 24 -11.59 4.53 -7.30
N THR A 25 -12.46 3.83 -8.04
CA THR A 25 -13.90 3.78 -7.73
C THR A 25 -14.16 3.23 -6.33
N VAL A 26 -13.51 2.13 -5.95
CA VAL A 26 -13.67 1.50 -4.64
C VAL A 26 -13.19 2.44 -3.52
N TYR A 27 -12.03 3.05 -3.70
CA TYR A 27 -11.46 3.94 -2.68
C TYR A 27 -12.26 5.23 -2.51
N VAL A 28 -12.66 5.88 -3.59
CA VAL A 28 -13.52 7.08 -3.53
C VAL A 28 -14.82 6.75 -2.80
N ASN A 29 -15.47 5.65 -3.16
CA ASN A 29 -16.69 5.20 -2.48
C ASN A 29 -16.46 4.95 -0.97
N ALA A 30 -15.36 4.30 -0.61
CA ALA A 30 -15.02 4.06 0.80
C ALA A 30 -14.81 5.37 1.57
N ILE A 31 -14.13 6.34 0.98
CA ILE A 31 -13.88 7.66 1.58
C ILE A 31 -15.19 8.42 1.79
N GLU A 32 -16.07 8.42 0.80
CA GLU A 32 -17.43 9.01 0.90
C GLU A 32 -18.25 8.39 2.04
N HIS A 33 -17.99 7.12 2.37
CA HIS A 33 -18.62 6.39 3.49
C HIS A 33 -17.80 6.42 4.78
N GLY A 34 -16.78 7.27 4.86
CA GLY A 34 -16.08 7.59 6.10
C GLY A 34 -14.77 6.83 6.34
N ALA A 35 -14.17 6.20 5.32
CA ALA A 35 -12.81 5.73 5.47
C ALA A 35 -11.84 6.91 5.64
N ASP A 36 -10.95 6.82 6.61
CA ASP A 36 -9.96 7.86 6.92
C ASP A 36 -8.69 7.68 6.09
N ARG A 37 -8.45 6.46 5.59
CA ARG A 37 -7.31 6.09 4.75
C ARG A 37 -7.64 4.87 3.91
N VAL A 38 -6.82 4.62 2.90
CA VAL A 38 -6.94 3.44 2.02
C VAL A 38 -5.59 2.75 1.88
N CYS A 39 -5.60 1.44 1.63
CA CYS A 39 -4.38 0.66 1.47
C CYS A 39 -4.41 -0.16 0.17
N LEU A 40 -3.35 -0.05 -0.63
CA LEU A 40 -3.09 -0.92 -1.76
C LEU A 40 -2.26 -2.13 -1.30
N CYS A 41 -2.83 -3.33 -1.45
CA CYS A 41 -2.16 -4.58 -1.09
C CYS A 41 -1.63 -5.29 -2.34
N ASP A 42 -0.31 -5.47 -2.40
CA ASP A 42 0.34 -6.41 -3.31
C ASP A 42 0.31 -7.80 -2.70
N THR A 43 -0.88 -8.37 -2.66
CA THR A 43 -1.20 -9.59 -1.92
C THR A 43 -0.38 -10.80 -2.36
N VAL A 44 -0.05 -10.87 -3.64
CA VAL A 44 0.72 -11.99 -4.21
C VAL A 44 2.18 -11.62 -4.56
N GLY A 45 2.62 -10.42 -4.18
CA GLY A 45 4.01 -9.98 -4.27
C GLY A 45 4.55 -9.90 -5.71
N ILE A 46 3.74 -9.42 -6.65
CA ILE A 46 4.11 -9.39 -8.08
C ILE A 46 4.52 -8.02 -8.62
N LEU A 47 4.38 -6.96 -7.83
CA LEU A 47 4.79 -5.64 -8.27
C LEU A 47 6.30 -5.56 -8.47
N THR A 48 6.70 -4.73 -9.43
CA THR A 48 8.07 -4.21 -9.56
C THR A 48 8.11 -2.78 -9.02
N PRO A 49 9.28 -2.22 -8.70
CA PRO A 49 9.38 -0.83 -8.26
C PRO A 49 8.74 0.17 -9.23
N GLU A 50 8.87 -0.06 -10.55
CA GLU A 50 8.28 0.79 -11.57
C GLU A 50 6.75 0.72 -11.52
N SER A 51 6.17 -0.49 -11.48
CA SER A 51 4.71 -0.66 -11.43
C SER A 51 4.14 -0.16 -10.11
N SER A 52 4.84 -0.37 -8.99
CA SER A 52 4.46 0.19 -7.69
C SER A 52 4.40 1.72 -7.75
N PHE A 53 5.47 2.37 -8.20
CA PHE A 53 5.50 3.83 -8.36
C PHE A 53 4.33 4.36 -9.20
N GLU A 54 4.09 3.77 -10.37
CA GLU A 54 3.04 4.23 -11.29
C GLU A 54 1.64 4.03 -10.71
N MET A 55 1.37 2.91 -10.03
CA MET A 55 0.07 2.69 -9.41
C MET A 55 -0.22 3.72 -8.30
N PHE A 56 0.74 3.96 -7.41
CA PHE A 56 0.55 4.94 -6.33
C PHE A 56 0.45 6.36 -6.86
N LYS A 57 1.23 6.72 -7.88
CA LYS A 57 1.14 8.01 -8.54
C LYS A 57 -0.24 8.26 -9.13
N GLN A 58 -0.80 7.27 -9.84
CA GLN A 58 -2.14 7.37 -10.42
C GLN A 58 -3.24 7.43 -9.36
N LEU A 59 -3.11 6.67 -8.26
CA LEU A 59 -4.06 6.76 -7.15
C LEU A 59 -4.04 8.14 -6.50
N LYS A 60 -2.85 8.73 -6.32
CA LYS A 60 -2.70 10.03 -5.66
C LYS A 60 -3.32 11.19 -6.44
N GLU A 61 -3.61 11.02 -7.73
CA GLU A 61 -4.31 12.02 -8.54
C GLU A 61 -5.76 12.25 -8.07
N ASP A 62 -6.42 11.21 -7.54
CA ASP A 62 -7.85 11.25 -7.18
C ASP A 62 -8.11 11.00 -5.68
N ILE A 63 -7.11 10.61 -4.92
CA ILE A 63 -7.24 10.21 -3.52
C ILE A 63 -6.54 11.25 -2.62
N ASP A 64 -7.34 11.99 -1.83
CA ASP A 64 -6.84 13.03 -0.94
C ASP A 64 -6.46 12.54 0.46
N VAL A 65 -6.99 11.39 0.89
CA VAL A 65 -6.64 10.78 2.19
C VAL A 65 -5.28 10.08 2.13
N PRO A 66 -4.68 9.73 3.30
CA PRO A 66 -3.49 8.91 3.34
C PRO A 66 -3.66 7.59 2.58
N ILE A 67 -2.65 7.24 1.79
CA ILE A 67 -2.58 5.97 1.05
C ILE A 67 -1.46 5.14 1.67
N SER A 68 -1.80 3.94 2.16
CA SER A 68 -0.85 2.96 2.68
C SER A 68 -0.46 1.96 1.58
N CYS A 69 0.75 1.42 1.65
CA CYS A 69 1.15 0.27 0.86
C CYS A 69 1.39 -0.96 1.74
N HIS A 70 0.98 -2.13 1.24
CA HIS A 70 1.19 -3.42 1.89
C HIS A 70 1.77 -4.40 0.88
N CYS A 71 3.09 -4.66 0.97
CA CYS A 71 3.81 -5.46 -0.01
C CYS A 71 4.25 -6.81 0.56
N HIS A 72 3.92 -7.90 -0.17
CA HIS A 72 4.50 -9.22 0.03
C HIS A 72 5.81 -9.38 -0.75
N ASN A 73 6.63 -10.35 -0.34
CA ASN A 73 8.03 -10.46 -0.77
C ASN A 73 8.30 -11.63 -1.71
N ASP A 74 7.29 -12.07 -2.45
CA ASP A 74 7.39 -13.26 -3.31
C ASP A 74 8.46 -13.13 -4.40
N PHE A 75 8.65 -11.94 -4.95
CA PHE A 75 9.77 -11.64 -5.88
C PHE A 75 11.02 -11.09 -5.19
N GLY A 76 11.05 -11.01 -3.85
CA GLY A 76 12.16 -10.40 -3.13
C GLY A 76 12.21 -8.87 -3.27
N LEU A 77 11.11 -8.22 -3.65
CA LEU A 77 11.06 -6.80 -3.99
C LEU A 77 10.21 -5.96 -3.02
N ALA A 78 9.71 -6.53 -1.91
CA ALA A 78 8.78 -5.84 -1.02
C ALA A 78 9.32 -4.48 -0.53
N VAL A 79 10.57 -4.42 -0.09
CA VAL A 79 11.21 -3.17 0.39
C VAL A 79 11.37 -2.17 -0.76
N ALA A 80 11.84 -2.63 -1.92
CA ALA A 80 12.02 -1.79 -3.10
C ALA A 80 10.68 -1.22 -3.59
N ASN A 81 9.63 -2.05 -3.61
CA ASN A 81 8.27 -1.64 -3.96
C ASN A 81 7.69 -0.65 -2.96
N THR A 82 7.97 -0.81 -1.66
CA THR A 82 7.57 0.12 -0.60
C THR A 82 8.20 1.50 -0.81
N PHE A 83 9.52 1.57 -1.09
CA PHE A 83 10.16 2.85 -1.41
C PHE A 83 9.62 3.49 -2.70
N ALA A 84 9.32 2.68 -3.70
CA ALA A 84 8.71 3.16 -4.93
C ALA A 84 7.29 3.70 -4.70
N ALA A 85 6.49 3.01 -3.87
CA ALA A 85 5.17 3.46 -3.45
C ALA A 85 5.22 4.83 -2.74
N LEU A 86 6.15 4.99 -1.78
CA LEU A 86 6.36 6.27 -1.08
C LEU A 86 6.73 7.40 -2.05
N LYS A 87 7.60 7.13 -3.02
CA LYS A 87 7.93 8.10 -4.09
C LYS A 87 6.73 8.40 -5.00
N GLY A 88 5.85 7.43 -5.20
CA GLY A 88 4.62 7.56 -5.98
C GLY A 88 3.50 8.30 -5.26
N GLY A 89 3.62 8.57 -3.95
CA GLY A 89 2.63 9.33 -3.19
C GLY A 89 1.97 8.57 -2.04
N ALA A 90 2.38 7.33 -1.75
CA ALA A 90 2.01 6.69 -0.49
C ALA A 90 2.57 7.50 0.68
N SER A 91 1.79 7.64 1.74
CA SER A 91 2.19 8.34 2.97
C SER A 91 2.50 7.41 4.13
N GLU A 92 2.11 6.15 4.00
CA GLU A 92 2.25 5.12 5.01
C GLU A 92 2.64 3.78 4.37
N PHE A 93 3.24 2.90 5.16
CA PHE A 93 3.51 1.53 4.72
C PHE A 93 3.32 0.53 5.87
N HIS A 94 2.90 -0.67 5.53
CA HIS A 94 2.86 -1.80 6.45
C HIS A 94 4.15 -2.60 6.34
N SER A 95 4.70 -2.96 7.48
CA SER A 95 5.93 -3.74 7.57
C SER A 95 5.90 -4.66 8.77
N THR A 96 6.77 -5.64 8.77
CA THR A 96 6.94 -6.57 9.89
C THR A 96 8.39 -6.63 10.33
N ILE A 97 8.61 -6.93 11.61
CA ILE A 97 9.96 -7.17 12.14
C ILE A 97 10.57 -8.37 11.40
N ASN A 98 11.80 -8.19 10.90
CA ASN A 98 12.51 -9.17 10.07
C ASN A 98 11.77 -9.57 8.78
N GLY A 99 10.79 -8.82 8.32
CA GLY A 99 10.01 -9.16 7.15
C GLY A 99 9.17 -10.45 7.29
N ILE A 100 8.88 -10.90 8.51
CA ILE A 100 8.12 -12.13 8.75
C ILE A 100 6.70 -11.96 8.23
N GLY A 101 6.22 -12.93 7.45
CA GLY A 101 4.89 -12.92 6.87
C GLY A 101 4.60 -14.17 6.07
N GLU A 102 3.47 -14.17 5.38
CA GLU A 102 3.04 -15.28 4.55
C GLU A 102 4.02 -15.56 3.41
N ARG A 103 4.20 -16.83 3.10
CA ARG A 103 5.04 -17.37 2.01
C ARG A 103 6.50 -16.90 2.11
N ALA A 104 6.85 -15.84 1.37
CA ALA A 104 8.22 -15.27 1.35
C ALA A 104 8.37 -14.06 2.31
N GLY A 105 7.31 -13.70 3.03
CA GLY A 105 7.31 -12.59 3.98
C GLY A 105 6.71 -11.30 3.43
N ASN A 106 6.88 -10.24 4.22
CA ASN A 106 6.44 -8.88 3.94
C ASN A 106 7.62 -7.90 3.88
N THR A 107 7.33 -6.63 3.71
CA THR A 107 8.31 -5.56 3.83
C THR A 107 9.01 -5.61 5.20
N SER A 108 10.34 -5.66 5.20
CA SER A 108 11.15 -5.63 6.44
C SER A 108 11.16 -4.22 7.03
N PHE A 109 10.73 -4.11 8.28
CA PHE A 109 10.69 -2.84 9.00
C PHE A 109 12.09 -2.22 9.13
N GLU A 110 13.08 -3.02 9.51
CA GLU A 110 14.45 -2.57 9.75
C GLU A 110 15.09 -1.99 8.49
N GLU A 111 14.86 -2.65 7.35
CA GLU A 111 15.38 -2.18 6.06
C GLU A 111 14.73 -0.86 5.64
N CYS A 112 13.42 -0.72 5.88
CA CYS A 112 12.71 0.54 5.59
C CYS A 112 13.19 1.69 6.49
N VAL A 113 13.38 1.44 7.79
CA VAL A 113 13.84 2.47 8.73
C VAL A 113 15.26 2.94 8.39
N VAL A 114 16.15 2.02 8.04
CA VAL A 114 17.52 2.36 7.66
C VAL A 114 17.56 3.02 6.29
N GLY A 115 16.87 2.44 5.30
CA GLY A 115 16.88 2.94 3.92
C GLY A 115 16.24 4.33 3.76
N ASN A 116 15.29 4.69 4.62
CA ASN A 116 14.66 6.02 4.58
C ASN A 116 15.56 7.15 5.10
N ARG A 117 16.76 6.84 5.60
CA ARG A 117 17.76 7.83 6.04
C ARG A 117 18.72 8.26 4.93
N TYR A 118 18.77 7.52 3.82
CA TYR A 118 19.68 7.72 2.71
C TYR A 118 18.92 7.97 1.41
#